data_01c21d31c826ab178bf9df344641eac5
#
_entry.id   01c21d31c826ab178bf9df344641eac5
#
_cell.length_a   1.000
_cell.length_b   1.000
_cell.length_c   1.000
_cell.angle_alpha   90.00
_cell.angle_beta   90.00
_cell.angle_gamma   90.00
#
_symmetry.space_group_name_H-M   'P 1'
#
loop_
_entity.id
_entity.type
_entity.pdbx_description
1 polymer ?
#
loop_
_entity_poly.entity_id
_entity_poly.type
_entity_poly.pdbx_seq_one_letter_code
_entity_poly.pdbx_strand_id
1 'polypeptide(L)'
;MNATNGILIRNIFHMLAYAYKGLRHKSYERIAIESFDHIEDLMAAILLRGINQQIKQGLHRDYQLHSDDLLTVRGRIVLAETIRQRIKRRRQINCKYDELSVDNLFNRILKAAALVLVRSSKLKADLRQALKKTLTSLQEVSSLDLNSVNWSRLQIGRQTQTYELLLNICRLIQLQALHTEEDGYFRLEQWMDEGTIALLYQRFLLEYFREHHPHLAPAAKHIPWLSLIHISEPTRH
;
A
#
# COMPACT_ATOMS: atom_id res chain seq x y z
N MET A 1 37.46 4.49 -5.57
CA MET A 1 36.67 3.55 -4.74
C MET A 1 35.89 4.38 -3.75
N ASN A 2 34.69 4.82 -4.17
CA ASN A 2 33.79 5.58 -3.29
C ASN A 2 32.91 4.59 -2.57
N ALA A 3 33.21 4.32 -1.30
CA ALA A 3 32.36 3.57 -0.41
C ALA A 3 31.14 4.43 -0.10
N THR A 4 30.11 4.33 -0.92
CA THR A 4 28.78 4.83 -0.58
C THR A 4 28.23 3.92 0.49
N ASN A 5 28.07 4.43 1.70
CA ASN A 5 27.41 3.78 2.86
C ASN A 5 25.91 3.56 2.59
N GLY A 6 25.53 3.03 1.44
CA GLY A 6 24.15 2.73 1.10
C GLY A 6 23.74 1.35 1.61
N ILE A 7 22.59 1.27 2.27
CA ILE A 7 21.95 -0.02 2.55
C ILE A 7 21.72 -0.72 1.21
N LEU A 8 22.25 -1.92 1.01
CA LEU A 8 22.03 -2.69 -0.21
C LEU A 8 20.54 -2.95 -0.38
N ILE A 9 20.01 -2.79 -1.58
CA ILE A 9 18.59 -3.03 -1.91
C ILE A 9 18.15 -4.43 -1.49
N ARG A 10 19.05 -5.41 -1.59
CA ARG A 10 18.82 -6.76 -1.08
C ARG A 10 18.51 -6.79 0.42
N ASN A 11 19.16 -5.95 1.23
CA ASN A 11 18.90 -5.87 2.67
C ASN A 11 17.50 -5.28 2.92
N ILE A 12 17.05 -4.34 2.09
CA ILE A 12 15.69 -3.80 2.18
C ILE A 12 14.67 -4.91 1.89
N PHE A 13 14.90 -5.76 0.88
CA PHE A 13 14.04 -6.91 0.63
C PHE A 13 13.97 -7.85 1.84
N HIS A 14 15.12 -8.17 2.47
CA HIS A 14 15.14 -9.00 3.66
C HIS A 14 14.40 -8.37 4.84
N MET A 15 14.58 -7.07 5.07
CA MET A 15 13.82 -6.34 6.10
C MET A 15 12.30 -6.41 5.84
N LEU A 16 11.88 -6.19 4.60
CA LEU A 16 10.48 -6.32 4.19
C LEU A 16 9.96 -7.76 4.37
N ALA A 17 10.77 -8.77 4.04
CA ALA A 17 10.38 -10.17 4.17
C ALA A 17 10.18 -10.61 5.63
N TYR A 18 10.96 -10.06 6.56
CA TYR A 18 10.70 -10.26 8.00
C TYR A 18 9.52 -9.44 8.50
N ALA A 19 9.45 -8.16 8.13
CA ALA A 19 8.35 -7.29 8.54
C ALA A 19 6.98 -7.77 8.02
N TYR A 20 6.97 -8.38 6.82
CA TYR A 20 5.75 -8.84 6.15
C TYR A 20 5.90 -10.29 5.71
N LYS A 21 5.38 -11.21 6.50
CA LYS A 21 5.48 -12.68 6.26
C LYS A 21 5.01 -13.11 4.86
N GLY A 22 4.14 -12.33 4.22
CA GLY A 22 3.68 -12.59 2.85
C GLY A 22 4.79 -12.63 1.80
N LEU A 23 5.91 -11.91 1.99
CA LEU A 23 7.06 -11.95 1.08
C LEU A 23 7.88 -13.24 1.17
N ARG A 24 7.73 -14.03 2.23
CA ARG A 24 8.39 -15.34 2.36
C ARG A 24 7.67 -16.46 1.59
N HIS A 25 6.52 -16.15 1.01
CA HIS A 25 5.80 -17.12 0.19
C HIS A 25 6.61 -17.45 -1.07
N LYS A 26 6.59 -18.74 -1.51
CA LYS A 26 7.29 -19.24 -2.72
C LYS A 26 7.13 -18.36 -3.96
N SER A 27 6.01 -17.65 -4.04
CA SER A 27 5.76 -16.74 -5.16
C SER A 27 6.75 -15.57 -5.26
N TYR A 28 7.46 -15.20 -4.20
CA TYR A 28 8.42 -14.10 -4.15
C TYR A 28 9.88 -14.55 -4.08
N GLU A 29 10.17 -15.86 -4.06
CA GLU A 29 11.54 -16.41 -3.97
C GLU A 29 12.46 -15.91 -5.09
N ARG A 30 11.91 -15.77 -6.31
CA ARG A 30 12.69 -15.25 -7.46
C ARG A 30 13.16 -13.82 -7.24
N ILE A 31 12.31 -12.99 -6.62
CA ILE A 31 12.63 -11.59 -6.30
C ILE A 31 13.76 -11.52 -5.27
N ALA A 32 13.83 -12.48 -4.33
CA ALA A 32 14.88 -12.54 -3.33
C ALA A 32 16.29 -12.80 -3.92
N ILE A 33 16.35 -13.48 -5.07
CA ILE A 33 17.59 -13.87 -5.74
C ILE A 33 18.02 -12.82 -6.77
N GLU A 34 17.06 -12.06 -7.31
CA GLU A 34 17.28 -11.05 -8.34
C GLU A 34 18.03 -9.84 -7.77
N SER A 35 18.97 -9.31 -8.56
CA SER A 35 19.68 -8.08 -8.23
C SER A 35 18.96 -6.88 -8.85
N PHE A 36 18.69 -5.87 -8.04
CA PHE A 36 18.06 -4.62 -8.45
C PHE A 36 19.05 -3.47 -8.32
N ASP A 37 19.08 -2.59 -9.33
CA ASP A 37 19.94 -1.41 -9.30
C ASP A 37 19.26 -0.23 -8.58
N HIS A 38 17.92 -0.19 -8.63
CA HIS A 38 17.10 0.84 -8.02
C HIS A 38 16.02 0.23 -7.13
N ILE A 39 15.66 0.96 -6.07
CA ILE A 39 14.60 0.54 -5.16
C ILE A 39 13.24 0.46 -5.85
N GLU A 40 13.03 1.30 -6.87
CA GLU A 40 11.84 1.31 -7.71
C GLU A 40 11.66 -0.04 -8.44
N ASP A 41 12.75 -0.67 -8.87
CA ASP A 41 12.71 -1.97 -9.52
C ASP A 41 12.24 -3.05 -8.55
N LEU A 42 12.77 -3.05 -7.32
CA LEU A 42 12.34 -3.97 -6.26
C LEU A 42 10.85 -3.77 -5.91
N MET A 43 10.42 -2.52 -5.69
CA MET A 43 9.02 -2.22 -5.39
C MET A 43 8.09 -2.61 -6.52
N ALA A 44 8.50 -2.35 -7.78
CA ALA A 44 7.76 -2.74 -8.97
C ALA A 44 7.64 -4.26 -9.10
N ALA A 45 8.72 -5.01 -8.88
CA ALA A 45 8.70 -6.47 -8.94
C ALA A 45 7.75 -7.08 -7.89
N ILE A 46 7.80 -6.59 -6.66
CA ILE A 46 6.89 -7.04 -5.57
C ILE A 46 5.44 -6.69 -5.92
N LEU A 47 5.17 -5.44 -6.32
CA LEU A 47 3.83 -4.97 -6.63
C LEU A 47 3.24 -5.69 -7.84
N LEU A 48 4.02 -5.85 -8.92
CA LEU A 48 3.64 -6.59 -10.12
C LEU A 48 3.24 -8.02 -9.80
N ARG A 49 4.06 -8.71 -9.00
CA ARG A 49 3.79 -10.08 -8.58
C ARG A 49 2.51 -10.17 -7.77
N GLY A 50 2.36 -9.28 -6.80
CA GLY A 50 1.20 -9.25 -5.92
C GLY A 50 -0.10 -8.92 -6.66
N ILE A 51 -0.12 -7.89 -7.50
CA ILE A 51 -1.31 -7.53 -8.31
C ILE A 51 -1.71 -8.68 -9.22
N ASN A 52 -0.75 -9.30 -9.94
CA ASN A 52 -1.05 -10.44 -10.79
C ASN A 52 -1.60 -11.64 -10.01
N GLN A 53 -1.17 -11.84 -8.78
CA GLN A 53 -1.74 -12.86 -7.91
C GLN A 53 -3.18 -12.52 -7.52
N GLN A 54 -3.47 -11.26 -7.15
CA GLN A 54 -4.84 -10.81 -6.84
C GLN A 54 -5.76 -10.93 -8.06
N ILE A 55 -5.29 -10.57 -9.26
CA ILE A 55 -6.05 -10.74 -10.50
C ILE A 55 -6.40 -12.22 -10.74
N LYS A 56 -5.45 -13.14 -10.54
CA LYS A 56 -5.68 -14.58 -10.71
C LYS A 56 -6.65 -15.17 -9.68
N GLN A 57 -6.63 -14.67 -8.46
CA GLN A 57 -7.54 -15.10 -7.38
C GLN A 57 -8.92 -14.43 -7.47
N GLY A 58 -9.06 -13.41 -8.30
CA GLY A 58 -10.17 -12.47 -8.32
C GLY A 58 -9.88 -11.28 -7.40
N LEU A 59 -9.91 -10.07 -7.97
CA LEU A 59 -9.74 -8.84 -7.20
C LEU A 59 -10.79 -8.76 -6.08
N HIS A 60 -10.39 -8.22 -4.94
CA HIS A 60 -11.31 -7.92 -3.85
C HIS A 60 -12.47 -7.07 -4.35
N ARG A 61 -13.67 -7.39 -3.89
CA ARG A 61 -14.89 -6.66 -4.23
C ARG A 61 -15.57 -6.18 -2.97
N ASP A 62 -16.03 -4.94 -3.01
CA ASP A 62 -16.85 -4.35 -1.96
C ASP A 62 -18.24 -3.99 -2.49
N TYR A 63 -19.22 -4.03 -1.59
CA TYR A 63 -20.56 -3.54 -1.90
C TYR A 63 -20.54 -2.03 -2.01
N GLN A 64 -20.97 -1.51 -3.15
CA GLN A 64 -21.17 -0.09 -3.38
C GLN A 64 -22.66 0.20 -3.48
N LEU A 65 -23.11 1.18 -2.69
CA LEU A 65 -24.50 1.65 -2.72
C LEU A 65 -24.68 2.57 -3.93
N HIS A 66 -25.54 2.17 -4.84
CA HIS A 66 -25.98 2.94 -5.99
C HIS A 66 -27.37 3.52 -5.76
N SER A 67 -27.64 4.69 -6.37
CA SER A 67 -28.96 5.32 -6.37
C SER A 67 -29.24 5.87 -7.76
N ASP A 68 -29.96 5.09 -8.55
CA ASP A 68 -30.16 5.36 -9.97
C ASP A 68 -31.64 5.36 -10.36
N ASP A 69 -31.94 6.11 -11.44
CA ASP A 69 -33.26 6.13 -12.06
C ASP A 69 -33.36 5.00 -13.09
N LEU A 70 -34.06 3.93 -12.74
CA LEU A 70 -34.16 2.70 -13.52
C LEU A 70 -35.58 2.53 -14.12
N LEU A 71 -35.67 1.79 -15.23
CA LEU A 71 -36.96 1.41 -15.83
C LEU A 71 -37.64 0.25 -15.09
N THR A 72 -36.82 -0.55 -14.37
CA THR A 72 -37.27 -1.71 -13.59
C THR A 72 -36.84 -1.56 -12.15
N VAL A 73 -37.59 -2.16 -11.21
CA VAL A 73 -37.24 -2.12 -9.77
C VAL A 73 -36.01 -2.96 -9.49
N ARG A 74 -35.02 -2.36 -8.82
CA ARG A 74 -33.83 -3.04 -8.30
C ARG A 74 -33.55 -2.59 -6.86
N GLY A 75 -33.53 -3.49 -5.93
CA GLY A 75 -33.31 -3.15 -4.52
C GLY A 75 -34.46 -2.33 -3.91
N ARG A 76 -34.16 -1.25 -3.20
CA ARG A 76 -35.12 -0.43 -2.47
C ARG A 76 -35.53 0.79 -3.28
N ILE A 77 -36.87 1.00 -3.45
CA ILE A 77 -37.40 2.20 -4.12
C ILE A 77 -37.27 3.42 -3.20
N VAL A 78 -36.76 4.53 -3.76
CA VAL A 78 -36.75 5.85 -3.11
C VAL A 78 -37.98 6.64 -3.60
N LEU A 79 -39.03 6.58 -2.76
CA LEU A 79 -40.34 7.15 -3.15
C LEU A 79 -40.29 8.64 -3.52
N ALA A 80 -39.57 9.44 -2.72
CA ALA A 80 -39.46 10.88 -2.94
C ALA A 80 -38.91 11.22 -4.34
N GLU A 81 -37.83 10.56 -4.74
CA GLU A 81 -37.18 10.77 -6.04
C GLU A 81 -38.04 10.17 -7.17
N THR A 82 -38.66 9.03 -6.93
CA THR A 82 -39.58 8.41 -7.90
C THR A 82 -40.77 9.32 -8.20
N ILE A 83 -41.35 9.95 -7.18
CA ILE A 83 -42.44 10.94 -7.36
C ILE A 83 -41.98 12.15 -8.17
N ARG A 84 -40.75 12.65 -7.92
CA ARG A 84 -40.16 13.74 -8.71
C ARG A 84 -39.99 13.35 -10.17
N GLN A 85 -39.59 12.11 -10.49
CA GLN A 85 -39.53 11.63 -11.88
C GLN A 85 -40.90 11.53 -12.51
N ARG A 86 -41.93 11.10 -11.77
CA ARG A 86 -43.33 11.07 -12.25
C ARG A 86 -43.88 12.47 -12.60
N ILE A 87 -43.59 13.46 -11.76
CA ILE A 87 -43.94 14.86 -12.02
C ILE A 87 -43.30 15.35 -13.33
N LYS A 88 -42.03 14.93 -13.58
CA LYS A 88 -41.30 15.22 -14.83
C LYS A 88 -41.74 14.35 -16.02
N ARG A 89 -42.82 13.59 -15.88
CA ARG A 89 -43.38 12.65 -16.86
C ARG A 89 -42.36 11.57 -17.33
N ARG A 90 -41.37 11.25 -16.49
CA ARG A 90 -40.44 10.15 -16.75
C ARG A 90 -41.00 8.86 -16.19
N ARG A 91 -40.84 7.75 -16.95
CA ARG A 91 -41.27 6.38 -16.51
C ARG A 91 -40.20 5.65 -15.69
N GLN A 92 -39.32 6.40 -15.04
CA GLN A 92 -38.21 5.85 -14.23
C GLN A 92 -38.60 5.82 -12.77
N ILE A 93 -38.01 4.84 -12.07
CA ILE A 93 -38.17 4.60 -10.64
C ILE A 93 -36.78 4.74 -10.02
N ASN A 94 -36.63 5.63 -9.03
CA ASN A 94 -35.37 5.75 -8.33
C ASN A 94 -35.21 4.59 -7.36
N CYS A 95 -34.11 3.85 -7.52
CA CYS A 95 -33.81 2.67 -6.73
C CYS A 95 -32.43 2.80 -6.05
N LYS A 96 -32.37 2.42 -4.77
CA LYS A 96 -31.12 2.19 -4.07
C LYS A 96 -30.83 0.70 -4.01
N TYR A 97 -29.63 0.30 -4.45
CA TYR A 97 -29.22 -1.09 -4.45
C TYR A 97 -27.72 -1.20 -4.23
N ASP A 98 -27.31 -2.32 -3.68
CA ASP A 98 -25.90 -2.64 -3.50
C ASP A 98 -25.39 -3.46 -4.70
N GLU A 99 -24.22 -3.09 -5.22
CA GLU A 99 -23.54 -3.82 -6.28
C GLU A 99 -22.11 -4.15 -5.88
N LEU A 100 -21.70 -5.40 -6.14
CA LEU A 100 -20.32 -5.82 -5.90
C LEU A 100 -19.41 -5.23 -6.97
N SER A 101 -18.51 -4.33 -6.55
CA SER A 101 -17.59 -3.64 -7.42
C SER A 101 -16.13 -3.97 -7.08
N VAL A 102 -15.31 -4.13 -8.12
CA VAL A 102 -13.85 -4.16 -7.99
C VAL A 102 -13.26 -2.77 -7.78
N ASP A 103 -14.05 -1.72 -8.02
CA ASP A 103 -13.63 -0.33 -7.85
C ASP A 103 -13.72 0.12 -6.39
N ASN A 104 -12.90 -0.48 -5.54
CA ASN A 104 -12.78 -0.19 -4.12
C ASN A 104 -11.45 0.46 -3.76
N LEU A 105 -11.33 0.95 -2.54
CA LEU A 105 -10.17 1.71 -2.09
C LEU A 105 -8.87 0.90 -2.20
N PHE A 106 -8.88 -0.40 -1.89
CA PHE A 106 -7.69 -1.25 -1.97
C PHE A 106 -7.16 -1.33 -3.41
N ASN A 107 -8.03 -1.65 -4.36
CA ASN A 107 -7.64 -1.78 -5.76
C ASN A 107 -7.24 -0.42 -6.37
N ARG A 108 -7.90 0.68 -5.97
CA ARG A 108 -7.52 2.05 -6.37
C ARG A 108 -6.11 2.41 -5.90
N ILE A 109 -5.75 2.04 -4.65
CA ILE A 109 -4.39 2.26 -4.12
C ILE A 109 -3.36 1.46 -4.92
N LEU A 110 -3.63 0.17 -5.21
CA LEU A 110 -2.73 -0.65 -6.01
C LEU A 110 -2.50 -0.06 -7.41
N LYS A 111 -3.58 0.39 -8.07
CA LYS A 111 -3.51 1.05 -9.37
C LYS A 111 -2.71 2.36 -9.31
N ALA A 112 -2.96 3.19 -8.30
CA ALA A 112 -2.27 4.47 -8.13
C ALA A 112 -0.76 4.27 -7.92
N ALA A 113 -0.36 3.35 -7.04
CA ALA A 113 1.05 3.03 -6.80
C ALA A 113 1.74 2.48 -8.05
N ALA A 114 1.08 1.60 -8.82
CA ALA A 114 1.61 1.11 -10.09
C ALA A 114 1.80 2.25 -11.10
N LEU A 115 0.88 3.23 -11.16
CA LEU A 115 1.00 4.40 -12.04
C LEU A 115 2.17 5.31 -11.63
N VAL A 116 2.42 5.50 -10.33
CA VAL A 116 3.58 6.25 -9.81
C VAL A 116 4.87 5.59 -10.29
N LEU A 117 5.02 4.27 -10.12
CA LEU A 117 6.21 3.54 -10.56
C LEU A 117 6.40 3.61 -12.09
N VAL A 118 5.34 3.47 -12.88
CA VAL A 118 5.43 3.56 -14.36
C VAL A 118 5.96 4.92 -14.82
N ARG A 119 5.69 5.99 -14.07
CA ARG A 119 6.17 7.35 -14.36
C ARG A 119 7.62 7.58 -13.93
N SER A 120 8.16 6.80 -13.00
CA SER A 120 9.53 6.95 -12.52
C SER A 120 10.54 6.73 -13.67
N SER A 121 11.49 7.64 -13.81
CA SER A 121 12.57 7.53 -14.83
C SER A 121 13.55 6.39 -14.52
N LYS A 122 13.69 6.03 -13.25
CA LYS A 122 14.63 5.01 -12.75
C LYS A 122 14.14 3.57 -12.95
N LEU A 123 12.84 3.38 -13.22
CA LEU A 123 12.27 2.05 -13.39
C LEU A 123 12.78 1.39 -14.70
N LYS A 124 13.26 0.15 -14.60
CA LYS A 124 13.67 -0.67 -15.76
C LYS A 124 12.54 -0.80 -16.79
N ALA A 125 12.90 -0.81 -18.08
CA ALA A 125 11.94 -0.78 -19.19
C ALA A 125 11.04 -2.02 -19.23
N ASP A 126 11.56 -3.20 -18.92
CA ASP A 126 10.83 -4.47 -18.86
C ASP A 126 9.77 -4.48 -17.74
N LEU A 127 10.14 -4.04 -16.54
CA LEU A 127 9.20 -3.90 -15.40
C LEU A 127 8.13 -2.84 -15.71
N ARG A 128 8.51 -1.73 -16.33
CA ARG A 128 7.56 -0.69 -16.77
C ARG A 128 6.54 -1.24 -17.75
N GLN A 129 6.98 -2.01 -18.75
CA GLN A 129 6.10 -2.63 -19.74
C GLN A 129 5.17 -3.65 -19.08
N ALA A 130 5.69 -4.48 -18.16
CA ALA A 130 4.92 -5.47 -17.44
C ALA A 130 3.86 -4.79 -16.55
N LEU A 131 4.18 -3.70 -15.82
CA LEU A 131 3.21 -2.92 -15.05
C LEU A 131 2.13 -2.30 -15.94
N LYS A 132 2.50 -1.70 -17.09
CA LYS A 132 1.53 -1.18 -18.06
C LYS A 132 0.55 -2.25 -18.51
N LYS A 133 1.03 -3.45 -18.82
CA LYS A 133 0.17 -4.59 -19.19
C LYS A 133 -0.75 -4.99 -18.04
N THR A 134 -0.26 -5.03 -16.81
CA THR A 134 -1.10 -5.36 -15.63
C THR A 134 -2.15 -4.29 -15.38
N LEU A 135 -1.84 -3.00 -15.60
CA LEU A 135 -2.79 -1.90 -15.46
C LEU A 135 -3.97 -2.00 -16.43
N THR A 136 -3.85 -2.66 -17.58
CA THR A 136 -4.99 -2.91 -18.47
C THR A 136 -6.04 -3.83 -17.84
N SER A 137 -5.64 -4.71 -16.91
CA SER A 137 -6.57 -5.55 -16.15
C SER A 137 -7.27 -4.80 -15.00
N LEU A 138 -6.86 -3.56 -14.72
CA LEU A 138 -7.44 -2.68 -13.71
C LEU A 138 -8.23 -1.50 -14.32
N GLN A 139 -8.73 -1.63 -15.56
CA GLN A 139 -9.46 -0.52 -16.23
C GLN A 139 -10.77 -0.16 -15.51
N GLU A 140 -11.46 -1.15 -14.93
CA GLU A 140 -12.70 -0.92 -14.17
C GLU A 140 -12.46 -0.23 -12.82
N VAL A 141 -11.21 -0.13 -12.39
CA VAL A 141 -10.81 0.53 -11.14
C VAL A 141 -10.55 2.01 -11.42
N SER A 142 -11.19 2.90 -10.67
CA SER A 142 -11.02 4.34 -10.79
C SER A 142 -9.61 4.80 -10.40
N SER A 143 -9.20 5.94 -10.93
CA SER A 143 -7.94 6.57 -10.55
C SER A 143 -8.06 7.22 -9.17
N LEU A 144 -6.97 7.19 -8.40
CA LEU A 144 -6.83 7.80 -7.09
C LEU A 144 -5.50 8.55 -7.05
N ASP A 145 -5.47 9.71 -6.40
CA ASP A 145 -4.22 10.32 -6.00
C ASP A 145 -3.68 9.61 -4.76
N LEU A 146 -2.51 8.99 -4.89
CA LEU A 146 -1.89 8.22 -3.81
C LEU A 146 -1.61 9.10 -2.58
N ASN A 147 -1.33 10.40 -2.79
CA ASN A 147 -1.06 11.37 -1.71
C ASN A 147 -2.30 11.69 -0.89
N SER A 148 -3.50 11.52 -1.44
CA SER A 148 -4.76 11.76 -0.74
C SER A 148 -5.20 10.60 0.16
N VAL A 149 -4.47 9.47 0.16
CA VAL A 149 -4.86 8.26 0.90
C VAL A 149 -4.70 8.45 2.41
N ASN A 150 -5.80 8.30 3.13
CA ASN A 150 -5.77 8.24 4.59
C ASN A 150 -5.54 6.79 5.08
N TRP A 151 -4.27 6.44 5.30
CA TRP A 151 -3.86 5.09 5.69
C TRP A 151 -4.42 4.62 7.05
N SER A 152 -4.70 5.54 7.98
CA SER A 152 -5.25 5.19 9.30
C SER A 152 -6.70 4.71 9.25
N ARG A 153 -7.41 5.00 8.16
CA ARG A 153 -8.79 4.55 7.94
C ARG A 153 -8.89 3.19 7.24
N LEU A 154 -7.78 2.64 6.76
CA LEU A 154 -7.77 1.34 6.12
C LEU A 154 -7.91 0.23 7.16
N GLN A 155 -9.03 -0.47 7.10
CA GLN A 155 -9.28 -1.63 7.95
C GLN A 155 -8.99 -2.91 7.16
N ILE A 156 -7.94 -3.63 7.58
CA ILE A 156 -7.58 -4.90 6.98
C ILE A 156 -8.29 -6.01 7.76
N GLY A 157 -9.30 -6.60 7.14
CA GLY A 157 -10.03 -7.74 7.67
C GLY A 157 -9.44 -9.09 7.22
N ARG A 158 -10.05 -10.19 7.65
CA ARG A 158 -9.61 -11.55 7.23
C ARG A 158 -9.61 -11.73 5.71
N GLN A 159 -10.60 -11.18 5.01
CA GLN A 159 -10.74 -11.30 3.55
C GLN A 159 -9.72 -10.45 2.78
N THR A 160 -9.19 -9.39 3.40
CA THR A 160 -8.23 -8.46 2.78
C THR A 160 -6.80 -8.63 3.31
N GLN A 161 -6.54 -9.66 4.11
CA GLN A 161 -5.23 -9.93 4.68
C GLN A 161 -4.13 -10.10 3.61
N THR A 162 -4.48 -10.66 2.44
CA THR A 162 -3.57 -10.79 1.31
C THR A 162 -3.14 -9.44 0.71
N TYR A 163 -3.93 -8.39 0.95
CA TYR A 163 -3.61 -7.02 0.53
C TYR A 163 -2.66 -6.30 1.50
N GLU A 164 -2.53 -6.75 2.74
CA GLU A 164 -1.72 -6.06 3.76
C GLU A 164 -0.30 -5.76 3.27
N LEU A 165 0.38 -6.77 2.74
CA LEU A 165 1.71 -6.61 2.17
C LEU A 165 1.72 -5.55 1.06
N LEU A 166 0.80 -5.66 0.09
CA LEU A 166 0.77 -4.78 -1.08
C LEU A 166 0.46 -3.35 -0.69
N LEU A 167 -0.46 -3.13 0.24
CA LEU A 167 -0.80 -1.80 0.75
C LEU A 167 0.40 -1.15 1.46
N ASN A 168 1.17 -1.92 2.24
CA ASN A 168 2.38 -1.42 2.87
C ASN A 168 3.45 -1.05 1.83
N ILE A 169 3.61 -1.84 0.75
CA ILE A 169 4.48 -1.48 -0.37
C ILE A 169 3.97 -0.20 -1.07
N CYS A 170 2.67 -0.06 -1.29
CA CYS A 170 2.08 1.16 -1.86
C CYS A 170 2.35 2.39 -0.98
N ARG A 171 2.28 2.23 0.34
CA ARG A 171 2.62 3.31 1.29
C ARG A 171 4.08 3.72 1.19
N LEU A 172 5.00 2.76 1.07
CA LEU A 172 6.42 3.05 0.86
C LEU A 172 6.66 3.78 -0.47
N ILE A 173 5.97 3.39 -1.55
CA ILE A 173 6.03 4.07 -2.85
C ILE A 173 5.53 5.51 -2.75
N GLN A 174 4.44 5.77 -2.01
CA GLN A 174 3.93 7.11 -1.78
C GLN A 174 4.97 7.99 -1.09
N LEU A 175 5.54 7.51 0.01
CA LEU A 175 6.54 8.26 0.78
C LEU A 175 7.78 8.57 -0.07
N GLN A 176 8.21 7.63 -0.89
CA GLN A 176 9.29 7.82 -1.84
C GLN A 176 8.95 8.90 -2.89
N ALA A 177 7.74 8.91 -3.43
CA ALA A 177 7.32 9.88 -4.42
C ALA A 177 7.30 11.31 -3.88
N LEU A 178 6.82 11.52 -2.64
CA LEU A 178 6.81 12.83 -1.98
C LEU A 178 8.20 13.46 -1.87
N HIS A 179 9.22 12.66 -1.50
CA HIS A 179 10.60 13.16 -1.39
C HIS A 179 11.27 13.46 -2.74
N THR A 180 10.79 12.85 -3.84
CA THR A 180 11.36 13.10 -5.18
C THR A 180 10.86 14.43 -5.77
N GLU A 181 9.69 14.92 -5.35
CA GLU A 181 9.14 16.19 -5.85
C GLU A 181 9.86 17.42 -5.25
N GLU A 182 10.44 17.30 -4.04
CA GLU A 182 11.06 18.45 -3.36
C GLU A 182 12.51 18.73 -3.78
N ASP A 183 13.34 17.76 -4.19
CA ASP A 183 14.78 17.95 -4.30
C ASP A 183 15.46 17.53 -5.63
N GLY A 184 14.78 16.93 -6.59
CA GLY A 184 15.36 16.55 -7.91
C GLY A 184 16.54 15.57 -7.88
N TYR A 185 17.14 15.28 -6.72
CA TYR A 185 18.21 14.32 -6.49
C TYR A 185 17.86 13.31 -5.42
N PHE A 186 17.71 12.07 -5.84
CA PHE A 186 17.40 10.96 -4.97
C PHE A 186 18.69 10.39 -4.35
N ARG A 187 18.91 10.62 -3.07
CA ARG A 187 19.87 9.84 -2.26
C ARG A 187 19.10 8.80 -1.45
N LEU A 188 19.61 7.58 -1.42
CA LEU A 188 19.07 6.50 -0.56
C LEU A 188 19.00 6.93 0.92
N GLU A 189 19.88 7.85 1.32
CA GLU A 189 19.93 8.51 2.63
C GLU A 189 18.70 9.39 2.90
N GLN A 190 18.07 9.98 1.87
CA GLN A 190 16.85 10.79 1.98
C GLN A 190 15.58 9.95 1.98
N TRP A 191 15.62 8.75 1.38
CA TRP A 191 14.55 7.76 1.51
C TRP A 191 14.43 7.25 2.97
N MET A 192 15.47 7.43 3.73
CA MET A 192 15.56 7.19 5.17
C MET A 192 15.06 8.40 5.98
N ASP A 193 13.98 9.08 5.54
CA ASP A 193 13.26 9.91 6.50
C ASP A 193 13.04 9.07 7.76
N GLU A 194 13.56 9.58 8.87
CA GLU A 194 13.79 8.86 10.12
C GLU A 194 12.56 8.08 10.63
N GLY A 195 11.34 8.48 10.19
CA GLY A 195 10.11 7.84 10.58
C GLY A 195 9.80 6.52 9.87
N THR A 196 9.96 6.43 8.56
CA THR A 196 9.43 5.28 7.78
C THR A 196 10.34 4.07 7.82
N ILE A 197 11.65 4.27 7.66
CA ILE A 197 12.61 3.17 7.83
C ILE A 197 12.74 2.79 9.30
N ALA A 198 12.69 3.75 10.21
CA ALA A 198 12.66 3.42 11.63
C ALA A 198 11.50 2.48 11.97
N LEU A 199 10.30 2.74 11.44
CA LEU A 199 9.14 1.85 11.61
C LEU A 199 9.34 0.48 10.94
N LEU A 200 9.88 0.44 9.71
CA LEU A 200 10.18 -0.81 9.02
C LEU A 200 11.26 -1.59 9.78
N TYR A 201 12.30 -0.91 10.23
CA TYR A 201 13.40 -1.52 10.99
C TYR A 201 12.94 -2.03 12.35
N GLN A 202 12.12 -1.28 13.08
CA GLN A 202 11.51 -1.73 14.33
C GLN A 202 10.66 -2.99 14.10
N ARG A 203 9.82 -3.01 13.06
CA ARG A 203 9.01 -4.17 12.74
C ARG A 203 9.87 -5.36 12.32
N PHE A 204 10.92 -5.12 11.53
CA PHE A 204 11.92 -6.13 11.17
C PHE A 204 12.56 -6.74 12.40
N LEU A 205 13.12 -5.91 13.30
CA LEU A 205 13.76 -6.39 14.53
C LEU A 205 12.79 -7.20 15.37
N LEU A 206 11.57 -6.68 15.59
CA LEU A 206 10.57 -7.38 16.39
C LEU A 206 10.25 -8.77 15.83
N GLU A 207 10.00 -8.90 14.54
CA GLU A 207 9.67 -10.17 13.91
C GLU A 207 10.90 -11.10 13.82
N TYR A 208 12.10 -10.55 13.57
CA TYR A 208 13.35 -11.31 13.61
C TYR A 208 13.58 -11.95 14.99
N PHE A 209 13.47 -11.16 16.07
CA PHE A 209 13.65 -11.68 17.43
C PHE A 209 12.53 -12.65 17.84
N ARG A 210 11.30 -12.44 17.42
CA ARG A 210 10.21 -13.39 17.65
C ARG A 210 10.45 -14.74 17.02
N GLU A 211 11.11 -14.76 15.88
CA GLU A 211 11.36 -15.99 15.13
C GLU A 211 12.61 -16.71 15.61
N HIS A 212 13.72 -15.97 15.80
CA HIS A 212 15.02 -16.57 16.13
C HIS A 212 15.29 -16.63 17.62
N HIS A 213 14.63 -15.80 18.43
CA HIS A 213 14.86 -15.71 19.88
C HIS A 213 13.53 -15.64 20.66
N PRO A 214 12.61 -16.61 20.46
CA PRO A 214 11.29 -16.59 21.12
C PRO A 214 11.37 -16.61 22.64
N HIS A 215 12.46 -17.16 23.19
CA HIS A 215 12.72 -17.21 24.64
C HIS A 215 12.87 -15.82 25.27
N LEU A 216 13.19 -14.79 24.50
CA LEU A 216 13.27 -13.40 24.98
C LEU A 216 11.91 -12.72 25.08
N ALA A 217 10.83 -13.38 24.63
CA ALA A 217 9.47 -12.85 24.57
C ALA A 217 9.39 -11.41 24.00
N PRO A 218 9.98 -11.16 22.81
CA PRO A 218 10.09 -9.80 22.28
C PRO A 218 8.71 -9.16 22.02
N ALA A 219 8.52 -7.96 22.53
CA ALA A 219 7.29 -7.19 22.36
C ALA A 219 7.61 -5.70 22.09
N ALA A 220 6.81 -5.09 21.22
CA ALA A 220 6.86 -3.65 21.02
C ALA A 220 6.16 -2.98 22.21
N LYS A 221 6.91 -2.57 23.21
CA LYS A 221 6.41 -1.80 24.35
C LYS A 221 6.73 -0.32 24.16
N HIS A 222 5.78 0.54 24.45
CA HIS A 222 6.05 1.97 24.57
C HIS A 222 6.88 2.18 25.85
N ILE A 223 8.13 2.61 25.69
CA ILE A 223 8.98 2.98 26.82
C ILE A 223 8.77 4.49 27.02
N PRO A 224 8.15 4.93 28.12
CA PRO A 224 8.10 6.36 28.42
C PRO A 224 9.52 6.84 28.72
N TRP A 225 10.07 7.67 27.87
CA TRP A 225 11.33 8.35 28.15
C TRP A 225 11.10 9.30 29.31
N LEU A 226 11.64 8.99 30.48
CA LEU A 226 11.91 9.99 31.50
C LEU A 226 12.94 10.93 30.88
N SER A 227 12.53 12.14 30.59
CA SER A 227 13.40 13.17 30.05
C SER A 227 14.65 13.28 30.92
N LEU A 228 15.83 13.09 30.35
CA LEU A 228 17.12 13.29 31.02
C LEU A 228 17.31 14.72 31.57
N ILE A 229 16.41 15.63 31.24
CA ILE A 229 16.34 17.00 31.78
C ILE A 229 16.06 17.02 33.29
N HIS A 230 15.54 15.91 33.88
CA HIS A 230 15.30 15.79 35.32
C HIS A 230 16.39 15.00 36.06
N ILE A 231 17.47 14.62 35.41
CA ILE A 231 18.71 14.24 36.13
C ILE A 231 19.41 15.57 36.46
N SER A 232 18.77 16.32 37.34
CA SER A 232 19.29 17.56 37.87
C SER A 232 20.50 17.29 38.78
N GLU A 233 21.46 18.13 38.62
CA GLU A 233 22.62 18.46 39.42
C GLU A 233 22.62 17.88 40.83
N PRO A 234 23.73 17.26 41.26
CA PRO A 234 23.95 16.94 42.68
C PRO A 234 23.97 18.24 43.45
N THR A 235 22.98 18.49 44.28
CA THR A 235 23.01 19.53 45.29
C THR A 235 24.26 19.36 46.15
N ARG A 236 25.23 20.21 45.96
CA ARG A 236 26.35 20.40 46.90
C ARG A 236 25.77 21.00 48.17
N HIS A 237 25.83 20.25 49.26
CA HIS A 237 25.82 20.76 50.64
C HIS A 237 27.26 20.86 51.15
#